data_d608c8b2f4a68095bd3498140d1af410
#
_entry.id   d608c8b2f4a68095bd3498140d1af410
#
_cell.length_a   1.000
_cell.length_b   1.000
_cell.length_c   1.000
_cell.angle_alpha   90.00
_cell.angle_beta   90.00
_cell.angle_gamma   90.00
#
_symmetry.space_group_name_H-M   'P 1'
#
loop_
_entity.id
_entity.type
_entity.pdbx_description
1 polymer ?
#
loop_
_entity_poly.entity_id
_entity_poly.type
_entity_poly.pdbx_seq_one_letter_code
_entity_poly.pdbx_strand_id
1 'polypeptide(L)'
;MVTLERYKAAVQRLWTGKATITVREGVLNEANGRTEPVERVLVEGAACRISHKTVTPTEPSEEAAKVVQSVTLYIDPSVDIPEGSKITVTQNKVTRDYERSGTPAVYTVHQEVPLKLWERWA
;
A
#
# COMPACT_ATOMS: atom_id res chain seq x y z
N MET A 1 24.96 13.39 -17.84
CA MET A 1 23.70 12.66 -18.07
C MET A 1 23.26 11.94 -16.81
N VAL A 2 22.04 12.15 -16.36
CA VAL A 2 21.50 11.46 -15.19
C VAL A 2 21.04 10.07 -15.61
N THR A 3 21.56 9.02 -14.96
CA THR A 3 21.11 7.65 -15.20
C THR A 3 19.73 7.44 -14.62
N LEU A 4 19.00 6.44 -15.11
CA LEU A 4 17.69 6.05 -14.59
C LEU A 4 17.77 5.73 -13.09
N GLU A 5 18.84 5.05 -12.65
CA GLU A 5 19.07 4.70 -11.25
C GLU A 5 19.25 5.91 -10.36
N ARG A 6 19.97 6.93 -10.85
CA ARG A 6 20.13 8.19 -10.10
C ARG A 6 18.83 8.96 -9.99
N TYR A 7 18.05 8.98 -11.07
CA TYR A 7 16.74 9.61 -11.07
C TYR A 7 15.80 8.93 -10.08
N LYS A 8 15.76 7.60 -10.09
CA LYS A 8 14.97 6.81 -9.17
C LYS A 8 15.39 7.08 -7.72
N ALA A 9 16.68 7.08 -7.43
CA ALA A 9 17.21 7.36 -6.10
C ALA A 9 16.83 8.77 -5.62
N ALA A 10 16.88 9.76 -6.51
CA ALA A 10 16.49 11.12 -6.19
C ALA A 10 15.00 11.24 -5.85
N VAL A 11 14.14 10.57 -6.60
CA VAL A 11 12.70 10.54 -6.31
C VAL A 11 12.43 9.85 -4.98
N GLN A 12 13.04 8.69 -4.75
CA GLN A 12 12.81 7.90 -3.54
C GLN A 12 13.41 8.51 -2.28
N ARG A 13 14.37 9.42 -2.42
CA ARG A 13 14.95 10.14 -1.28
C ARG A 13 13.91 10.93 -0.50
N LEU A 14 12.84 11.36 -1.15
CA LEU A 14 11.77 12.12 -0.53
C LEU A 14 10.76 11.22 0.20
N TRP A 15 10.91 9.91 0.06
CA TRP A 15 10.01 8.95 0.70
C TRP A 15 10.48 8.65 2.11
N THR A 16 9.82 9.26 3.09
CA THR A 16 10.19 9.13 4.50
C THR A 16 9.40 8.04 5.21
N GLY A 17 8.38 7.49 4.57
CA GLY A 17 7.59 6.41 5.13
C GLY A 17 8.24 5.04 4.97
N LYS A 18 7.77 4.08 5.76
CA LYS A 18 8.19 2.68 5.70
C LYS A 18 6.95 1.80 5.59
N ALA A 19 6.94 0.89 4.63
CA ALA A 19 5.83 -0.02 4.40
C ALA A 19 6.24 -1.46 4.64
N THR A 20 5.38 -2.20 5.31
CA THR A 20 5.52 -3.65 5.51
C THR A 20 4.31 -4.32 4.89
N ILE A 21 4.54 -5.27 4.00
CA ILE A 21 3.49 -5.99 3.29
C ILE A 21 3.36 -7.38 3.90
N THR A 22 2.19 -7.70 4.43
CA THR A 22 1.91 -8.98 5.07
C THR A 22 0.78 -9.68 4.34
N VAL A 23 0.97 -10.96 4.06
CA VAL A 23 -0.07 -11.82 3.47
C VAL A 23 -0.49 -12.87 4.46
N ARG A 24 -1.69 -13.38 4.28
CA ARG A 24 -2.20 -14.52 5.05
C ARG A 24 -2.41 -15.68 4.09
N GLU A 25 -1.82 -16.81 4.40
CA GLU A 25 -1.92 -17.99 3.57
C GLU A 25 -2.27 -19.22 4.41
N GLY A 26 -2.93 -20.21 3.78
CA GLY A 26 -3.22 -21.48 4.42
C GLY A 26 -1.98 -22.37 4.42
N VAL A 27 -1.60 -22.86 5.58
CA VAL A 27 -0.48 -23.79 5.73
C VAL A 27 -1.01 -25.08 6.33
N LEU A 28 -0.68 -26.21 5.71
CA LEU A 28 -1.07 -27.53 6.22
C LEU A 28 -0.32 -27.84 7.51
N ASN A 29 -1.09 -28.11 8.57
CA ASN A 29 -0.54 -28.60 9.81
C ASN A 29 -0.53 -30.12 9.75
N GLU A 30 0.65 -30.72 9.60
CA GLU A 30 0.82 -32.18 9.47
C GLU A 30 0.38 -32.95 10.71
N ALA A 31 0.40 -32.30 11.88
CA ALA A 31 0.02 -32.97 13.13
C ALA A 31 -1.48 -33.25 13.22
N ASN A 32 -2.34 -32.41 12.63
CA ASN A 32 -3.79 -32.57 12.69
C ASN A 32 -4.47 -32.66 11.32
N GLY A 33 -3.72 -32.55 10.23
CA GLY A 33 -4.25 -32.60 8.87
C GLY A 33 -5.09 -31.39 8.46
N ARG A 34 -5.10 -30.31 9.24
CA ARG A 34 -5.87 -29.10 8.98
C ARG A 34 -5.01 -28.04 8.34
N THR A 35 -5.63 -27.25 7.45
CA THR A 35 -5.01 -26.05 6.91
C THR A 35 -5.29 -24.89 7.86
N GLU A 36 -4.24 -24.28 8.38
CA GLU A 36 -4.33 -23.18 9.31
C GLU A 36 -3.86 -21.88 8.64
N PRO A 37 -4.51 -20.73 8.92
CA PRO A 37 -4.06 -19.47 8.38
C PRO A 37 -2.78 -19.01 9.09
N VAL A 38 -1.78 -18.62 8.30
CA VAL A 38 -0.50 -18.10 8.79
C VAL A 38 -0.19 -16.80 8.11
N GLU A 39 0.20 -15.78 8.88
CA GLU A 39 0.64 -14.50 8.35
C GLU A 39 2.12 -14.60 7.97
N ARG A 40 2.45 -14.06 6.80
CA ARG A 40 3.82 -14.02 6.30
C ARG A 40 4.15 -12.64 5.79
N VAL A 41 5.26 -12.08 6.24
CA VAL A 41 5.76 -10.79 5.78
C VAL A 41 6.47 -10.99 4.44
N LEU A 42 5.98 -10.35 3.38
CA LEU A 42 6.61 -10.39 2.06
C LEU A 42 7.71 -9.34 1.93
N VAL A 43 7.45 -8.14 2.46
CA VAL A 43 8.37 -7.00 2.37
C VAL A 43 8.32 -6.27 3.69
N GLU A 44 9.48 -5.98 4.26
CA GLU A 44 9.58 -5.27 5.53
C GLU A 44 10.35 -3.96 5.35
N GLY A 45 9.75 -2.87 5.81
CA GLY A 45 10.43 -1.58 5.86
C GLY A 45 10.79 -0.96 4.52
N ALA A 46 10.01 -1.21 3.47
CA ALA A 46 10.26 -0.59 2.17
C ALA A 46 9.99 0.91 2.20
N ALA A 47 10.91 1.70 1.65
CA ALA A 47 10.74 3.14 1.56
C ALA A 47 9.50 3.47 0.73
N CYS A 48 8.68 4.38 1.23
CA CYS A 48 7.44 4.75 0.59
C CYS A 48 6.98 6.14 1.01
N ARG A 49 5.92 6.61 0.38
CA ARG A 49 5.23 7.85 0.74
C ARG A 49 3.74 7.65 0.61
N ILE A 50 3.00 8.10 1.60
CA ILE A 50 1.53 8.16 1.52
C ILE A 50 1.11 9.60 1.23
N SER A 51 0.22 9.75 0.27
CA SER A 51 -0.40 11.02 -0.07
C SER A 51 -1.91 10.93 0.21
N HIS A 52 -2.42 11.91 0.93
CA HIS A 52 -3.84 12.08 1.18
C HIS A 52 -4.36 13.21 0.32
N LYS A 53 -5.42 12.96 -0.42
CA LYS A 53 -6.05 13.97 -1.26
C LYS A 53 -7.54 14.03 -0.92
N THR A 54 -8.02 15.23 -0.64
CA THR A 54 -9.44 15.48 -0.44
C THR A 54 -10.08 15.80 -1.78
N VAL A 55 -11.10 15.03 -2.15
CA VAL A 55 -11.84 15.23 -3.39
C VAL A 55 -13.25 15.68 -3.05
N THR A 56 -13.64 16.85 -3.59
CA THR A 56 -15.01 17.34 -3.49
C THR A 56 -15.74 17.00 -4.79
N PRO A 57 -16.87 16.26 -4.73
CA PRO A 57 -17.63 15.97 -5.94
C PRO A 57 -18.09 17.24 -6.64
N THR A 58 -18.02 17.24 -7.97
CA THR A 58 -18.39 18.41 -8.79
C THR A 58 -19.89 18.48 -9.09
N GLU A 59 -20.61 17.37 -8.93
CA GLU A 59 -22.03 17.32 -9.20
C GLU A 59 -22.87 17.52 -7.94
N PRO A 60 -23.86 18.44 -7.92
CA PRO A 60 -24.73 18.61 -6.77
C PRO A 60 -25.70 17.42 -6.65
N SER A 61 -25.47 16.61 -5.63
CA SER A 61 -26.35 15.53 -5.22
C SER A 61 -26.32 15.46 -3.70
N GLU A 62 -27.21 14.70 -3.08
CA GLU A 62 -27.16 14.51 -1.63
C GLU A 62 -25.82 13.89 -1.21
N GLU A 63 -25.23 13.08 -2.08
CA GLU A 63 -23.91 12.51 -1.86
C GLU A 63 -22.78 13.52 -2.10
N ALA A 64 -23.02 14.58 -2.86
CA ALA A 64 -22.02 15.60 -3.16
C ALA A 64 -21.60 16.40 -1.95
N ALA A 65 -22.33 16.34 -0.86
CA ALA A 65 -21.94 16.96 0.40
C ALA A 65 -20.85 16.17 1.14
N LYS A 66 -20.55 14.94 0.70
CA LYS A 66 -19.51 14.12 1.31
C LYS A 66 -18.15 14.47 0.74
N VAL A 67 -17.25 14.86 1.62
CA VAL A 67 -15.84 15.02 1.29
C VAL A 67 -15.20 13.64 1.33
N VAL A 68 -14.68 13.19 0.18
CA VAL A 68 -14.00 11.90 0.07
C VAL A 68 -12.51 12.11 0.12
N GLN A 69 -11.85 11.44 1.05
CA GLN A 69 -10.39 11.44 1.12
C GLN A 69 -9.87 10.21 0.36
N SER A 70 -9.02 10.44 -0.63
CA SER A 70 -8.31 9.36 -1.30
C SER A 70 -6.90 9.25 -0.75
N VAL A 71 -6.42 8.01 -0.64
CA VAL A 71 -5.08 7.70 -0.12
C VAL A 71 -4.33 6.96 -1.20
N THR A 72 -3.12 7.41 -1.50
CA THR A 72 -2.26 6.79 -2.51
C THR A 72 -0.90 6.49 -1.89
N LEU A 73 -0.41 5.26 -2.12
CA LEU A 73 0.92 4.84 -1.71
C LEU A 73 1.86 4.95 -2.91
N TYR A 74 2.98 5.66 -2.70
CA TYR A 74 4.09 5.72 -3.66
C TYR A 74 5.20 4.82 -3.13
N ILE A 75 5.57 3.81 -3.90
CA ILE A 75 6.56 2.80 -3.50
C ILE A 75 7.34 2.33 -4.72
N ASP A 76 8.46 1.67 -4.51
CA ASP A 76 9.28 1.13 -5.60
C ASP A 76 8.47 0.20 -6.50
N PRO A 77 8.60 0.32 -7.83
CA PRO A 77 7.82 -0.51 -8.76
C PRO A 77 8.13 -2.00 -8.67
N SER A 78 9.26 -2.38 -8.08
CA SER A 78 9.62 -3.79 -7.91
C SER A 78 8.90 -4.47 -6.75
N VAL A 79 8.26 -3.70 -5.85
CA VAL A 79 7.55 -4.25 -4.70
C VAL A 79 6.22 -4.83 -5.16
N ASP A 80 6.02 -6.13 -4.88
CA ASP A 80 4.76 -6.80 -5.17
C ASP A 80 3.78 -6.58 -4.01
N ILE A 81 2.59 -6.08 -4.33
CA ILE A 81 1.54 -5.84 -3.35
C ILE A 81 0.30 -6.62 -3.77
N PRO A 82 0.18 -7.88 -3.30
CA PRO A 82 -0.96 -8.70 -3.66
C PRO A 82 -2.28 -8.13 -3.17
N GLU A 83 -3.33 -8.38 -3.93
CA GLU A 83 -4.68 -8.02 -3.49
C GLU A 83 -5.02 -8.75 -2.19
N GLY A 84 -5.61 -8.04 -1.24
CA GLY A 84 -5.95 -8.61 0.07
C GLY A 84 -4.81 -8.61 1.06
N SER A 85 -3.60 -8.17 0.67
CA SER A 85 -2.49 -8.06 1.63
C SER A 85 -2.68 -6.86 2.56
N LYS A 86 -2.15 -7.00 3.78
CA LYS A 86 -2.14 -5.91 4.75
C LYS A 86 -0.88 -5.06 4.53
N ILE A 87 -1.08 -3.77 4.33
CA ILE A 87 -0.01 -2.81 4.10
C ILE A 87 0.11 -1.92 5.33
N THR A 88 1.13 -2.17 6.15
CA THR A 88 1.38 -1.39 7.36
C THR A 88 2.37 -0.28 7.02
N VAL A 89 1.93 0.96 7.13
CA VAL A 89 2.75 2.12 6.78
C VAL A 89 2.98 3.00 8.00
N THR A 90 4.25 3.35 8.22
CA THR A 90 4.65 4.33 9.23
C THR A 90 5.19 5.55 8.51
N GLN A 91 4.56 6.69 8.70
CA GLN A 91 4.99 7.97 8.13
C GLN A 91 4.69 9.07 9.13
N ASN A 92 5.65 9.97 9.32
CA ASN A 92 5.52 11.08 10.29
C ASN A 92 5.12 10.59 11.69
N LYS A 93 5.71 9.49 12.14
CA LYS A 93 5.46 8.84 13.44
C LYS A 93 4.03 8.28 13.60
N VAL A 94 3.29 8.16 12.52
CA VAL A 94 1.95 7.56 12.52
C VAL A 94 2.00 6.24 11.77
N THR A 95 1.54 5.18 12.42
CA THR A 95 1.46 3.84 11.83
C THR A 95 0.00 3.47 11.62
N ARG A 96 -0.34 3.06 10.40
CA ARG A 96 -1.69 2.61 10.05
C ARG A 96 -1.63 1.43 9.11
N ASP A 97 -2.67 0.61 9.15
CA ASP A 97 -2.85 -0.52 8.27
C ASP A 97 -3.81 -0.18 7.15
N TYR A 98 -3.42 -0.55 5.94
CA TYR A 98 -4.19 -0.33 4.72
C TYR A 98 -4.28 -1.61 3.90
N GLU A 99 -5.14 -1.58 2.90
CA GLU A 99 -5.19 -2.58 1.82
C GLU A 99 -5.39 -1.89 0.49
N ARG A 100 -5.09 -2.59 -0.61
CA ARG A 100 -5.33 -2.03 -1.95
C ARG A 100 -6.82 -1.82 -2.16
N SER A 101 -7.18 -0.63 -2.63
CA SER A 101 -8.56 -0.36 -3.09
C SER A 101 -8.72 -0.51 -4.59
N GLY A 102 -7.63 -0.76 -5.31
CA GLY A 102 -7.63 -0.91 -6.75
C GLY A 102 -6.31 -1.44 -7.28
N THR A 103 -6.16 -1.46 -8.59
CA THR A 103 -4.96 -1.96 -9.26
C THR A 103 -3.83 -0.92 -9.20
N PRO A 104 -2.60 -1.32 -8.83
CA PRO A 104 -1.47 -0.40 -8.85
C PRO A 104 -1.16 0.10 -10.26
N ALA A 105 -0.85 1.40 -10.39
CA ALA A 105 -0.34 1.99 -11.61
C ALA A 105 1.18 1.96 -11.54
N VAL A 106 1.82 1.16 -12.37
CA VAL A 106 3.28 0.96 -12.34
C VAL A 106 3.96 1.86 -13.36
N TYR A 107 4.86 2.69 -12.89
CA TYR A 107 5.68 3.58 -13.70
C TYR A 107 7.15 3.17 -13.63
N THR A 108 8.02 3.90 -14.32
CA THR A 108 9.45 3.53 -14.42
C THR A 108 10.18 3.58 -13.08
N VAL A 109 9.93 4.63 -12.27
CA VAL A 109 10.66 4.84 -11.01
C VAL A 109 9.81 4.74 -9.77
N HIS A 110 8.50 4.53 -9.91
CA HIS A 110 7.59 4.35 -8.79
C HIS A 110 6.35 3.60 -9.24
N GLN A 111 5.57 3.13 -8.28
CA GLN A 111 4.20 2.70 -8.53
C GLN A 111 3.27 3.46 -7.58
N GLU A 112 2.07 3.70 -8.05
CA GLU A 112 1.01 4.34 -7.27
C GLU A 112 -0.06 3.30 -6.95
N VAL A 113 -0.28 3.09 -5.67
CA VAL A 113 -1.23 2.08 -5.19
C VAL A 113 -2.38 2.77 -4.47
N PRO A 114 -3.60 2.69 -5.00
CA PRO A 114 -4.75 3.23 -4.28
C PRO A 114 -5.01 2.40 -3.03
N LEU A 115 -5.21 3.07 -1.92
CA LEU A 115 -5.38 2.42 -0.62
C LEU A 115 -6.74 2.74 0.00
N LYS A 116 -7.19 1.83 0.85
CA LYS A 116 -8.28 2.03 1.80
C LYS A 116 -7.84 1.48 3.16
N LEU A 117 -8.51 1.88 4.23
CA LEU A 117 -8.17 1.39 5.55
C LEU A 117 -8.39 -0.11 5.64
N TRP A 118 -7.49 -0.77 6.31
CA TRP A 118 -7.57 -2.19 6.60
C TRP A 118 -8.72 -2.46 7.59
N GLU A 119 -9.54 -3.43 7.29
CA GLU A 119 -10.60 -3.86 8.20
C GLU A 119 -10.29 -5.24 8.79
N ARG A 120 -10.01 -6.20 7.93
CA ARG A 120 -9.77 -7.60 8.34
C ARG A 120 -9.31 -8.45 7.16
N TRP A 121 -8.80 -9.62 7.45
CA TRP A 121 -8.51 -10.62 6.43
C TRP A 121 -9.81 -11.09 5.78
N ALA A 122 -9.76 -11.28 4.47
CA ALA A 122 -10.89 -11.76 3.70
C ALA A 122 -11.26 -13.21 4.06
#